data_52b3b31d8f7e32f4a1e3eefa6ccc403c
#
_entry.id   52b3b31d8f7e32f4a1e3eefa6ccc403c
#
_cell.length_a   1.000
_cell.length_b   1.000
_cell.length_c   1.000
_cell.angle_alpha   90.00
_cell.angle_beta   90.00
_cell.angle_gamma   90.00
#
_symmetry.space_group_name_H-M   'P 1'
#
loop_
_entity.id
_entity.type
_entity.pdbx_description
1 polymer ?
#
loop_
_entity_poly.entity_id
_entity_poly.type
_entity_poly.pdbx_seq_one_letter_code
_entity_poly.pdbx_strand_id
1 'polypeptide(L)'
;MKKNLPPKLSSEILKQLATEKLVEMLVEQGRAIEQLKSRVIELEQEIEKLKISRDLDSTTSSKPPSSDLLKKSEKKLEAQTEFKETPKRKPGGQPGHPGKTRKGFGRVDRFEILGPQVCRCCGQREFSGEPIKIDTQQVAQLVESPIEIVEYQRYTCIFRECGETQTADWSPEIVPGQDIGIRLQAFLGWINNYGHLSYEKQQELLWELGKIEIGVGTLVARNERIDGAVAQSIDQLKEWIKQTQPNIDSDETPWVVKGVKEWLWIFANTDFALFHAADTRSRAELESILGSCYQGVLSSDDYSAYNGYAVKDQQKCLAHLRRHFKKLIKLPGLNNQEIGAKFISLIDEGFKNYALFQQTQNLDEFLSWTSEFKPKVESTIHSWIERAGGEAGKLLRSLRNKARQWWYFLDHPEIPPDNNLAERTLRESRHKKKN
;
A
#
# COMPACT_ATOMS: atom_id res chain seq x y z
N MET A 1 -29.66 25.22 -19.93
CA MET A 1 -30.71 24.68 -20.82
C MET A 1 -32.08 25.15 -20.35
N LYS A 2 -32.52 26.33 -20.80
CA LYS A 2 -33.86 26.88 -20.57
C LYS A 2 -34.52 27.06 -21.92
N LYS A 3 -34.85 26.01 -22.64
CA LYS A 3 -35.61 26.12 -23.89
C LYS A 3 -36.44 24.85 -24.06
N ASN A 4 -37.71 25.06 -24.30
CA ASN A 4 -38.73 24.16 -24.81
C ASN A 4 -39.67 23.51 -23.74
N LEU A 5 -40.13 24.32 -22.78
CA LEU A 5 -41.46 24.03 -22.22
C LEU A 5 -42.49 24.85 -23.01
N PRO A 6 -43.60 24.24 -23.46
CA PRO A 6 -44.64 24.98 -24.15
C PRO A 6 -45.22 26.07 -23.22
N PRO A 7 -45.58 27.24 -23.74
CA PRO A 7 -46.07 28.34 -22.95
C PRO A 7 -47.36 27.93 -22.21
N LYS A 8 -47.43 28.31 -20.93
CA LYS A 8 -48.68 28.14 -20.15
C LYS A 8 -49.74 29.08 -20.75
N LEU A 9 -50.69 28.55 -21.51
CA LEU A 9 -51.82 29.27 -22.02
C LEU A 9 -52.93 29.29 -20.96
N SER A 10 -53.62 30.46 -20.77
CA SER A 10 -54.76 30.54 -19.86
C SER A 10 -55.96 29.75 -20.40
N SER A 11 -56.83 29.28 -19.51
CA SER A 11 -58.08 28.55 -19.84
C SER A 11 -58.98 29.32 -20.79
N GLU A 12 -58.95 30.66 -20.76
CA GLU A 12 -59.78 31.50 -21.63
C GLU A 12 -59.24 31.52 -23.07
N ILE A 13 -57.93 31.54 -23.27
CA ILE A 13 -57.28 31.47 -24.57
C ILE A 13 -57.48 30.08 -25.20
N LEU A 14 -57.41 29.01 -24.41
CA LEU A 14 -57.66 27.64 -24.88
C LEU A 14 -59.09 27.45 -25.40
N LYS A 15 -60.08 28.10 -24.78
CA LYS A 15 -61.49 28.02 -25.23
C LYS A 15 -61.78 28.73 -26.55
N GLN A 16 -60.92 29.62 -26.99
CA GLN A 16 -61.04 30.38 -28.25
C GLN A 16 -60.26 29.74 -29.42
N LEU A 17 -59.49 28.70 -29.20
CA LEU A 17 -58.71 28.04 -30.22
C LEU A 17 -59.54 27.01 -31.01
N ALA A 18 -59.32 26.90 -32.32
CA ALA A 18 -59.90 25.87 -33.15
C ALA A 18 -59.54 24.47 -32.68
N THR A 19 -60.48 23.50 -32.77
CA THR A 19 -60.27 22.12 -32.27
C THR A 19 -59.02 21.44 -32.84
N GLU A 20 -58.69 21.70 -34.07
CA GLU A 20 -57.48 21.16 -34.75
C GLU A 20 -56.19 21.63 -34.04
N LYS A 21 -56.14 22.92 -33.66
CA LYS A 21 -54.99 23.51 -32.96
C LYS A 21 -54.80 23.01 -31.54
N LEU A 22 -55.95 22.70 -30.85
CA LEU A 22 -55.92 22.06 -29.55
C LEU A 22 -55.44 20.64 -29.62
N VAL A 23 -55.79 19.89 -30.63
CA VAL A 23 -55.28 18.50 -30.87
C VAL A 23 -53.77 18.52 -31.17
N GLU A 24 -53.30 19.43 -31.99
CA GLU A 24 -51.84 19.61 -32.26
C GLU A 24 -51.07 19.88 -30.95
N MET A 25 -51.55 20.83 -30.12
CA MET A 25 -50.95 21.15 -28.83
C MET A 25 -50.95 19.96 -27.88
N LEU A 26 -52.00 19.16 -27.82
CA LEU A 26 -52.07 17.95 -27.01
C LEU A 26 -51.08 16.89 -27.45
N VAL A 27 -50.90 16.71 -28.74
CA VAL A 27 -49.90 15.79 -29.32
C VAL A 27 -48.50 16.27 -29.00
N GLU A 28 -48.22 17.57 -29.11
CA GLU A 28 -46.91 18.15 -28.78
C GLU A 28 -46.58 18.02 -27.29
N GLN A 29 -47.57 18.29 -26.44
CA GLN A 29 -47.44 18.09 -24.97
C GLN A 29 -47.21 16.60 -24.64
N GLY A 30 -47.94 15.68 -25.32
CA GLY A 30 -47.72 14.26 -25.14
C GLY A 30 -46.29 13.82 -25.48
N ARG A 31 -45.74 14.33 -26.59
CA ARG A 31 -44.34 14.06 -26.97
C ARG A 31 -43.36 14.66 -25.94
N ALA A 32 -43.61 15.87 -25.48
CA ALA A 32 -42.76 16.49 -24.45
C ALA A 32 -42.76 15.71 -23.12
N ILE A 33 -43.94 15.19 -22.72
CA ILE A 33 -44.10 14.37 -21.52
C ILE A 33 -43.32 13.06 -21.66
N GLU A 34 -43.40 12.37 -22.82
CA GLU A 34 -42.63 11.14 -23.04
C GLU A 34 -41.12 11.38 -23.05
N GLN A 35 -40.64 12.50 -23.62
CA GLN A 35 -39.24 12.89 -23.56
C GLN A 35 -38.79 13.19 -22.12
N LEU A 36 -39.61 13.89 -21.34
CA LEU A 36 -39.30 14.16 -19.92
C LEU A 36 -39.30 12.89 -19.09
N LYS A 37 -40.24 11.96 -19.29
CA LYS A 37 -40.24 10.64 -18.62
C LYS A 37 -38.97 9.86 -18.90
N SER A 38 -38.56 9.77 -20.17
CA SER A 38 -37.32 9.10 -20.54
C SER A 38 -36.11 9.74 -19.87
N ARG A 39 -36.05 11.07 -19.81
CA ARG A 39 -34.96 11.80 -19.15
C ARG A 39 -34.94 11.62 -17.62
N VAL A 40 -36.11 11.54 -16.98
CA VAL A 40 -36.21 11.24 -15.54
C VAL A 40 -35.66 9.84 -15.27
N ILE A 41 -36.03 8.83 -16.04
CA ILE A 41 -35.49 7.46 -15.91
C ILE A 41 -33.96 7.44 -16.06
N GLU A 42 -33.43 8.15 -17.05
CA GLU A 42 -31.97 8.26 -17.23
C GLU A 42 -31.30 8.91 -16.00
N LEU A 43 -31.84 10.01 -15.49
CA LEU A 43 -31.31 10.70 -14.33
C LEU A 43 -31.39 9.85 -13.05
N GLU A 44 -32.49 9.12 -12.86
CA GLU A 44 -32.62 8.19 -11.73
C GLU A 44 -31.56 7.09 -11.77
N GLN A 45 -31.29 6.51 -12.96
CA GLN A 45 -30.22 5.55 -13.14
C GLN A 45 -28.83 6.15 -12.88
N GLU A 46 -28.60 7.39 -13.28
CA GLU A 46 -27.36 8.10 -13.04
C GLU A 46 -27.16 8.42 -11.57
N ILE A 47 -28.19 8.84 -10.87
CA ILE A 47 -28.20 9.06 -9.42
C ILE A 47 -27.92 7.76 -8.68
N GLU A 48 -28.51 6.64 -9.09
CA GLU A 48 -28.26 5.34 -8.47
C GLU A 48 -26.81 4.89 -8.65
N LYS A 49 -26.24 5.08 -9.85
CA LYS A 49 -24.80 4.83 -10.10
C LYS A 49 -23.91 5.72 -9.23
N LEU A 50 -24.26 7.00 -9.06
CA LEU A 50 -23.50 7.93 -8.23
C LEU A 50 -23.58 7.56 -6.73
N LYS A 51 -24.75 7.15 -6.23
CA LYS A 51 -24.94 6.68 -4.85
C LYS A 51 -24.05 5.45 -4.60
N ILE A 52 -24.10 4.44 -5.49
CA ILE A 52 -23.26 3.25 -5.38
C ILE A 52 -21.77 3.63 -5.40
N SER A 53 -21.38 4.55 -6.30
CA SER A 53 -19.99 5.02 -6.38
C SER A 53 -19.53 5.75 -5.10
N ARG A 54 -20.42 6.51 -4.47
CA ARG A 54 -20.18 7.17 -3.17
C ARG A 54 -19.97 6.14 -2.05
N ASP A 55 -20.78 5.09 -2.04
CA ASP A 55 -20.81 4.09 -0.95
C ASP A 55 -19.80 2.95 -1.10
N LEU A 56 -18.98 2.98 -2.18
CA LEU A 56 -17.88 2.03 -2.36
C LEU A 56 -16.78 2.24 -1.31
N ASP A 57 -16.37 1.15 -0.66
CA ASP A 57 -15.27 1.08 0.30
C ASP A 57 -13.99 0.46 -0.33
N SER A 58 -12.92 0.31 0.46
CA SER A 58 -11.68 -0.29 -0.01
C SER A 58 -11.81 -1.77 -0.42
N THR A 59 -12.88 -2.45 -0.04
CA THR A 59 -13.13 -3.86 -0.43
C THR A 59 -13.77 -3.98 -1.80
N THR A 60 -14.31 -2.88 -2.33
CA THR A 60 -15.09 -2.83 -3.58
C THR A 60 -14.59 -1.79 -4.57
N SER A 61 -13.58 -1.01 -4.21
CA SER A 61 -12.96 0.01 -5.06
C SER A 61 -11.45 0.05 -4.85
N SER A 62 -10.71 0.69 -5.75
CA SER A 62 -9.28 0.96 -5.61
C SER A 62 -8.95 2.08 -4.61
N LYS A 63 -9.92 2.50 -3.79
CA LYS A 63 -9.69 3.48 -2.72
C LYS A 63 -8.89 2.86 -1.58
N PRO A 64 -7.94 3.59 -0.99
CA PRO A 64 -7.16 3.08 0.13
C PRO A 64 -8.04 2.84 1.37
N PRO A 65 -7.75 1.83 2.21
CA PRO A 65 -8.49 1.52 3.45
C PRO A 65 -8.62 2.71 4.40
N SER A 66 -7.69 3.67 4.38
CA SER A 66 -7.76 4.90 5.17
C SER A 66 -8.95 5.79 4.82
N SER A 67 -9.51 5.69 3.60
CA SER A 67 -10.71 6.43 3.22
C SER A 67 -11.99 5.86 3.86
N ASP A 68 -11.97 4.62 4.34
CA ASP A 68 -13.11 3.98 5.01
C ASP A 68 -13.31 4.50 6.45
N LEU A 69 -12.25 5.02 7.08
CA LEU A 69 -12.32 5.58 8.43
C LEU A 69 -13.19 6.84 8.50
N LEU A 70 -13.13 7.69 7.46
CA LEU A 70 -13.97 8.89 7.37
C LEU A 70 -15.46 8.53 7.20
N LYS A 71 -15.75 7.50 6.37
CA LYS A 71 -17.13 7.01 6.16
C LYS A 71 -17.72 6.32 7.38
N LYS A 72 -16.89 5.65 8.20
CA LYS A 72 -17.32 5.03 9.45
C LYS A 72 -17.74 6.06 10.50
N SER A 73 -17.13 7.26 10.51
CA SER A 73 -17.54 8.35 11.40
C SER A 73 -18.89 8.97 11.00
N GLU A 74 -19.16 9.11 9.69
CA GLU A 74 -20.46 9.61 9.19
C GLU A 74 -21.59 8.61 9.44
N LYS A 75 -21.37 7.31 9.16
CA LYS A 75 -22.38 6.26 9.44
C LYS A 75 -22.67 6.02 10.92
N LYS A 76 -21.75 6.39 11.83
CA LYS A 76 -21.98 6.28 13.27
C LYS A 76 -22.97 7.32 13.81
N LEU A 77 -23.15 8.42 13.09
CA LEU A 77 -24.16 9.45 13.39
C LEU A 77 -25.58 9.06 12.92
N GLU A 78 -25.69 8.23 11.86
CA GLU A 78 -26.99 7.81 11.31
C GLU A 78 -27.52 6.47 11.87
N ALA A 79 -26.67 5.62 12.44
CA ALA A 79 -27.02 4.26 12.89
C ALA A 79 -27.15 4.14 14.41
N GLN A 80 -28.01 4.96 15.04
CA GLN A 80 -28.45 4.71 16.44
C GLN A 80 -29.72 3.85 16.55
N THR A 81 -30.12 3.17 15.48
CA THR A 81 -31.25 2.23 15.52
C THR A 81 -30.91 0.97 14.72
N GLU A 82 -30.81 -0.11 15.44
CA GLU A 82 -30.74 -1.55 15.11
C GLU A 82 -29.41 -2.24 15.43
N PHE A 83 -29.33 -2.70 16.69
CA PHE A 83 -28.31 -3.66 17.12
C PHE A 83 -28.78 -5.08 16.79
N LYS A 84 -28.08 -5.76 15.87
CA LYS A 84 -27.96 -7.23 15.87
C LYS A 84 -26.61 -7.59 16.47
N GLU A 85 -26.59 -8.15 17.66
CA GLU A 85 -25.40 -8.66 18.32
C GLU A 85 -24.88 -9.89 17.59
N THR A 86 -23.78 -9.73 16.85
CA THR A 86 -22.90 -10.85 16.51
C THR A 86 -21.94 -11.08 17.69
N PRO A 87 -21.73 -12.32 18.16
CA PRO A 87 -20.86 -12.59 19.30
C PRO A 87 -19.44 -12.10 19.01
N LYS A 88 -18.98 -11.12 19.78
CA LYS A 88 -17.61 -10.60 19.71
C LYS A 88 -16.64 -11.70 20.16
N ARG A 89 -15.68 -12.07 19.31
CA ARG A 89 -14.58 -12.95 19.68
C ARG A 89 -13.83 -12.34 20.87
N LYS A 90 -13.56 -13.17 21.89
CA LYS A 90 -12.80 -12.71 23.08
C LYS A 90 -11.38 -12.31 22.66
N PRO A 91 -10.83 -11.20 23.22
CA PRO A 91 -9.43 -10.85 22.99
C PRO A 91 -8.52 -11.96 23.50
N GLY A 92 -7.49 -12.34 22.74
CA GLY A 92 -6.53 -13.37 23.09
C GLY A 92 -6.33 -14.43 22.00
N GLY A 93 -5.41 -15.35 22.23
CA GLY A 93 -5.13 -16.46 21.31
C GLY A 93 -6.37 -17.32 21.10
N GLN A 94 -6.75 -17.54 19.85
CA GLN A 94 -7.87 -18.41 19.49
C GLN A 94 -7.48 -19.87 19.71
N PRO A 95 -8.42 -20.78 20.03
CA PRO A 95 -8.15 -22.22 20.14
C PRO A 95 -7.47 -22.74 18.86
N GLY A 96 -6.33 -23.43 19.02
CA GLY A 96 -5.53 -23.96 17.92
C GLY A 96 -4.42 -23.02 17.40
N HIS A 97 -4.27 -21.82 17.95
CA HIS A 97 -3.12 -20.96 17.62
C HIS A 97 -1.86 -21.48 18.34
N PRO A 98 -0.80 -21.93 17.62
CA PRO A 98 0.43 -22.34 18.27
C PRO A 98 1.06 -21.13 18.98
N GLY A 99 1.14 -21.20 20.32
CA GLY A 99 1.80 -20.18 21.13
C GLY A 99 3.29 -20.10 20.78
N LYS A 100 3.77 -18.93 20.36
CA LYS A 100 5.21 -18.68 20.20
C LYS A 100 5.78 -18.16 21.52
N THR A 101 6.36 -19.04 22.31
CA THR A 101 7.10 -18.65 23.50
C THR A 101 8.53 -18.29 23.09
N ARG A 102 9.00 -17.10 23.50
CA ARG A 102 10.38 -16.66 23.29
C ARG A 102 11.31 -17.54 24.12
N LYS A 103 12.33 -18.16 23.49
CA LYS A 103 13.32 -19.01 24.16
C LYS A 103 14.57 -18.26 24.64
N GLY A 104 14.51 -16.92 24.71
CA GLY A 104 15.62 -16.06 25.07
C GLY A 104 16.04 -15.14 23.91
N PHE A 105 17.17 -14.45 24.09
CA PHE A 105 17.82 -13.59 23.09
C PHE A 105 19.04 -14.32 22.54
N GLY A 106 19.40 -14.09 21.28
CA GLY A 106 20.55 -14.73 20.63
C GLY A 106 21.93 -14.23 21.12
N ARG A 107 21.95 -13.26 22.05
CA ARG A 107 23.18 -12.73 22.66
C ARG A 107 22.93 -12.38 24.13
N VAL A 108 24.00 -12.31 24.89
CA VAL A 108 24.06 -11.81 26.26
C VAL A 108 25.19 -10.78 26.33
N ASP A 109 24.87 -9.54 26.67
CA ASP A 109 25.86 -8.46 26.72
C ASP A 109 26.55 -8.36 28.10
N ARG A 110 25.83 -8.76 29.17
CA ARG A 110 26.33 -8.74 30.55
C ARG A 110 25.71 -9.85 31.37
N PHE A 111 26.53 -10.46 32.24
CA PHE A 111 26.07 -11.42 33.23
C PHE A 111 26.03 -10.79 34.60
N GLU A 112 24.93 -10.92 35.31
CA GLU A 112 24.82 -10.60 36.71
C GLU A 112 24.55 -11.86 37.52
N ILE A 113 25.47 -12.17 38.43
CA ILE A 113 25.38 -13.36 39.29
C ILE A 113 24.73 -12.95 40.59
N LEU A 114 23.57 -13.50 40.88
CA LEU A 114 22.83 -13.29 42.11
C LEU A 114 22.98 -14.53 43.00
N GLY A 115 23.69 -14.37 44.12
CA GLY A 115 23.84 -15.38 45.12
C GLY A 115 23.20 -14.96 46.45
N PRO A 116 22.78 -15.92 47.31
CA PRO A 116 22.33 -15.60 48.67
C PRO A 116 23.48 -15.03 49.45
N GLN A 117 23.30 -13.85 50.06
CA GLN A 117 24.38 -13.15 50.80
C GLN A 117 24.57 -13.68 52.23
N VAL A 118 23.50 -14.18 52.82
CA VAL A 118 23.48 -14.68 54.24
C VAL A 118 22.53 -15.83 54.34
N CYS A 119 22.92 -16.88 55.02
CA CYS A 119 22.04 -17.99 55.37
C CYS A 119 20.92 -17.53 56.29
N ARG A 120 19.67 -17.75 55.91
CA ARG A 120 18.50 -17.38 56.71
C ARG A 120 18.32 -18.24 57.98
N CYS A 121 18.99 -19.39 58.04
CA CYS A 121 18.93 -20.29 59.17
C CYS A 121 20.02 -20.04 60.22
N CYS A 122 21.30 -19.94 59.79
CA CYS A 122 22.45 -19.86 60.72
C CYS A 122 23.24 -18.55 60.62
N GLY A 123 22.86 -17.62 59.70
CA GLY A 123 23.53 -16.32 59.53
C GLY A 123 24.90 -16.36 58.85
N GLN A 124 25.38 -17.51 58.40
CA GLN A 124 26.67 -17.65 57.72
C GLN A 124 26.65 -17.11 56.30
N ARG A 125 27.85 -16.69 55.81
CA ARG A 125 28.02 -16.11 54.45
C ARG A 125 28.81 -17.00 53.49
N GLU A 126 29.40 -18.08 54.04
CA GLU A 126 30.21 -19.02 53.24
C GLU A 126 29.39 -20.19 52.76
N PHE A 127 29.60 -20.61 51.52
CA PHE A 127 28.95 -21.77 50.90
C PHE A 127 29.91 -22.98 50.88
N SER A 128 29.34 -24.17 50.90
CA SER A 128 30.12 -25.42 50.91
C SER A 128 30.52 -25.95 49.55
N GLY A 129 30.55 -25.11 48.52
CA GLY A 129 30.95 -25.52 47.20
C GLY A 129 30.19 -24.79 46.07
N GLU A 130 30.20 -25.37 44.87
CA GLU A 130 29.56 -24.80 43.68
C GLU A 130 28.02 -24.80 43.80
N PRO A 131 27.33 -23.88 43.08
CA PRO A 131 25.87 -23.78 43.04
C PRO A 131 25.23 -25.11 42.65
N ILE A 132 24.28 -25.63 43.42
CA ILE A 132 23.52 -26.86 43.14
C ILE A 132 22.60 -26.65 41.92
N LYS A 133 22.08 -25.43 41.71
CA LYS A 133 21.16 -25.08 40.62
C LYS A 133 21.40 -23.66 40.18
N ILE A 134 21.38 -23.43 38.88
CA ILE A 134 21.45 -22.11 38.27
C ILE A 134 20.20 -21.90 37.46
N ASP A 135 19.35 -20.96 37.89
CA ASP A 135 18.21 -20.50 37.13
C ASP A 135 18.63 -19.23 36.34
N THR A 136 18.32 -19.17 35.06
CA THR A 136 18.71 -18.06 34.21
C THR A 136 17.49 -17.30 33.71
N GLN A 137 17.55 -15.97 33.77
CA GLN A 137 16.57 -15.06 33.20
C GLN A 137 17.27 -14.01 32.35
N GLN A 138 16.89 -13.89 31.08
CA GLN A 138 17.39 -12.84 30.22
C GLN A 138 16.39 -11.68 30.18
N VAL A 139 16.87 -10.47 30.42
CA VAL A 139 16.08 -9.23 30.42
C VAL A 139 16.71 -8.25 29.42
N ALA A 140 15.95 -7.78 28.47
CA ALA A 140 16.38 -6.69 27.58
C ALA A 140 15.85 -5.37 28.13
N GLN A 141 16.76 -4.40 28.34
CA GLN A 141 16.39 -3.04 28.73
C GLN A 141 17.30 -2.01 28.07
N LEU A 142 16.85 -0.75 28.04
CA LEU A 142 17.69 0.35 27.58
C LEU A 142 18.83 0.58 28.56
N VAL A 143 20.02 0.86 28.01
CA VAL A 143 21.13 1.35 28.82
C VAL A 143 20.85 2.77 29.30
N GLU A 144 21.47 3.18 30.41
CA GLU A 144 21.20 4.46 31.07
C GLU A 144 21.50 5.65 30.15
N SER A 145 22.56 5.57 29.33
CA SER A 145 22.90 6.55 28.29
C SER A 145 23.08 5.88 26.94
N PRO A 146 21.98 5.71 26.16
CA PRO A 146 22.03 5.03 24.86
C PRO A 146 22.86 5.77 23.79
N ILE A 147 23.07 7.08 23.97
CA ILE A 147 23.89 7.92 23.10
C ILE A 147 25.13 8.36 23.88
N GLU A 148 26.31 8.01 23.36
CA GLU A 148 27.61 8.39 23.91
C GLU A 148 28.04 9.72 23.29
N ILE A 149 28.58 10.64 24.14
CA ILE A 149 29.18 11.90 23.72
C ILE A 149 30.66 11.80 23.97
N VAL A 150 31.46 11.86 22.91
CA VAL A 150 32.91 11.74 22.95
C VAL A 150 33.55 13.07 22.56
N GLU A 151 34.41 13.61 23.42
CA GLU A 151 35.24 14.77 23.13
C GLU A 151 36.61 14.30 22.60
N TYR A 152 36.96 14.72 21.38
CA TYR A 152 38.24 14.44 20.79
C TYR A 152 39.14 15.65 20.89
N GLN A 153 40.27 15.48 21.61
CA GLN A 153 41.29 16.55 21.80
C GLN A 153 42.48 16.28 20.88
N ARG A 154 42.79 17.24 20.01
CA ARG A 154 43.89 17.17 19.06
C ARG A 154 45.01 18.09 19.54
N TYR A 155 46.18 17.51 19.83
CA TYR A 155 47.36 18.26 20.31
C TYR A 155 48.24 18.71 19.16
N THR A 156 48.78 19.92 19.31
CA THR A 156 49.88 20.44 18.53
C THR A 156 51.11 20.44 19.41
N CYS A 157 52.16 19.73 19.00
CA CYS A 157 53.38 19.55 19.79
C CYS A 157 54.62 20.07 19.03
N ILE A 158 55.62 20.50 19.76
CA ILE A 158 56.93 20.87 19.23
C ILE A 158 57.92 19.71 19.50
N PHE A 159 58.54 19.20 18.44
CA PHE A 159 59.52 18.15 18.57
C PHE A 159 60.85 18.67 19.12
N ARG A 160 61.33 18.03 20.18
CA ARG A 160 62.46 18.52 20.95
C ARG A 160 63.75 18.58 20.14
N GLU A 161 64.02 17.65 19.23
CA GLU A 161 65.27 17.53 18.47
C GLU A 161 65.35 18.52 17.32
N CYS A 162 64.29 18.68 16.57
CA CYS A 162 64.27 19.49 15.33
C CYS A 162 63.53 20.84 15.50
N GLY A 163 62.79 21.05 16.61
CA GLY A 163 62.00 22.25 16.86
C GLY A 163 60.74 22.38 15.96
N GLU A 164 60.43 21.34 15.15
CA GLU A 164 59.30 21.38 14.25
C GLU A 164 58.01 21.27 15.02
N THR A 165 57.00 22.07 14.60
CA THR A 165 55.65 22.06 15.20
C THR A 165 54.71 21.21 14.39
N GLN A 166 54.13 20.19 14.98
CA GLN A 166 53.22 19.29 14.25
C GLN A 166 51.92 19.07 15.03
N THR A 167 50.82 19.08 14.32
CA THR A 167 49.49 18.81 14.85
C THR A 167 49.06 17.38 14.45
N ALA A 168 48.51 16.63 15.41
CA ALA A 168 47.97 15.30 15.12
C ALA A 168 46.84 15.37 14.09
N ASP A 169 46.71 14.36 13.26
CA ASP A 169 45.55 14.24 12.35
C ASP A 169 44.31 13.85 13.12
N TRP A 170 43.13 14.23 12.58
CA TRP A 170 41.88 13.69 13.03
C TRP A 170 41.74 12.20 12.60
N SER A 171 41.08 11.42 13.45
CA SER A 171 40.68 10.07 13.02
C SER A 171 39.77 10.15 11.78
N PRO A 172 39.86 9.21 10.83
CA PRO A 172 39.03 9.18 9.61
C PRO A 172 37.53 9.22 9.87
N GLU A 173 37.09 8.78 11.05
CA GLU A 173 35.68 8.81 11.45
C GLU A 173 35.19 10.20 11.93
N ILE A 174 36.11 11.13 12.14
CA ILE A 174 35.82 12.47 12.64
C ILE A 174 35.82 13.47 11.50
N VAL A 175 34.69 14.09 11.25
CA VAL A 175 34.58 15.20 10.32
C VAL A 175 34.57 16.50 11.07
N PRO A 176 35.60 17.35 10.96
CA PRO A 176 35.66 18.62 11.67
C PRO A 176 34.42 19.48 11.43
N GLY A 177 33.84 20.04 12.50
CA GLY A 177 32.63 20.85 12.46
C GLY A 177 31.33 20.01 12.38
N GLN A 178 31.40 18.70 12.49
CA GLN A 178 30.22 17.85 12.67
C GLN A 178 30.14 17.36 14.12
N ASP A 179 29.04 17.71 14.76
CA ASP A 179 28.69 17.35 16.11
C ASP A 179 27.85 16.07 16.25
N ILE A 180 27.30 15.56 15.12
CA ILE A 180 26.53 14.32 15.07
C ILE A 180 27.34 13.27 14.32
N GLY A 181 27.70 12.19 14.98
CA GLY A 181 28.48 11.08 14.42
C GLY A 181 27.71 10.31 13.33
N ILE A 182 28.44 9.65 12.43
CA ILE A 182 27.88 8.98 11.25
C ILE A 182 26.78 7.97 11.61
N ARG A 183 26.96 7.18 12.67
CA ARG A 183 25.95 6.17 13.09
C ARG A 183 24.66 6.83 13.57
N LEU A 184 24.77 7.94 14.33
CA LEU A 184 23.58 8.69 14.78
C LEU A 184 22.90 9.39 13.61
N GLN A 185 23.64 9.93 12.62
CA GLN A 185 23.05 10.47 11.39
C GLN A 185 22.27 9.40 10.62
N ALA A 186 22.86 8.22 10.41
CA ALA A 186 22.19 7.10 9.74
C ALA A 186 20.90 6.68 10.47
N PHE A 187 20.93 6.61 11.81
CA PHE A 187 19.76 6.32 12.63
C PHE A 187 18.67 7.39 12.49
N LEU A 188 19.04 8.68 12.52
CA LEU A 188 18.10 9.80 12.34
C LEU A 188 17.45 9.75 10.96
N GLY A 189 18.22 9.45 9.90
CA GLY A 189 17.67 9.26 8.57
C GLY A 189 16.71 8.08 8.49
N TRP A 190 17.04 6.96 9.14
CA TRP A 190 16.17 5.79 9.18
C TRP A 190 14.86 6.10 9.91
N ILE A 191 14.88 6.71 11.09
CA ILE A 191 13.67 7.05 11.84
C ILE A 191 12.83 8.13 11.14
N ASN A 192 13.46 9.04 10.39
CA ASN A 192 12.75 10.03 9.59
C ASN A 192 12.04 9.38 8.40
N ASN A 193 12.76 8.55 7.63
CA ASN A 193 12.27 8.03 6.37
C ASN A 193 11.43 6.77 6.53
N TYR A 194 11.88 5.80 7.32
CA TYR A 194 11.20 4.54 7.57
C TYR A 194 10.31 4.59 8.82
N GLY A 195 10.79 5.15 9.91
CA GLY A 195 10.06 5.29 11.17
C GLY A 195 8.99 6.38 11.16
N HIS A 196 8.96 7.25 10.15
CA HIS A 196 8.02 8.37 9.98
C HIS A 196 7.95 9.31 11.20
N LEU A 197 9.06 9.47 11.88
CA LEU A 197 9.14 10.35 13.05
C LEU A 197 9.37 11.79 12.59
N SER A 198 8.47 12.73 12.97
CA SER A 198 8.64 14.15 12.62
C SER A 198 9.89 14.74 13.29
N TYR A 199 10.41 15.84 12.75
CA TYR A 199 11.62 16.47 13.29
C TYR A 199 11.45 16.89 14.74
N GLU A 200 10.28 17.38 15.14
CA GLU A 200 9.98 17.73 16.53
C GLU A 200 10.06 16.51 17.46
N LYS A 201 9.51 15.39 17.02
CA LYS A 201 9.61 14.13 17.78
C LYS A 201 11.03 13.56 17.79
N GLN A 202 11.83 13.82 16.77
CA GLN A 202 13.26 13.48 16.79
C GLN A 202 14.01 14.31 17.81
N GLN A 203 13.70 15.61 17.98
CA GLN A 203 14.24 16.43 19.04
C GLN A 203 13.91 15.87 20.43
N GLU A 204 12.64 15.54 20.68
CA GLU A 204 12.20 14.89 21.93
C GLU A 204 12.95 13.59 22.18
N LEU A 205 13.07 12.72 21.15
CA LEU A 205 13.77 11.44 21.25
C LEU A 205 15.25 11.63 21.61
N LEU A 206 15.95 12.56 20.96
CA LEU A 206 17.36 12.86 21.24
C LEU A 206 17.56 13.44 22.64
N TRP A 207 16.63 14.27 23.09
CA TRP A 207 16.63 14.77 24.47
C TRP A 207 16.42 13.62 25.47
N GLU A 208 15.47 12.73 25.25
CA GLU A 208 15.20 11.62 26.19
C GLU A 208 16.31 10.58 26.21
N LEU A 209 16.93 10.26 25.06
CA LEU A 209 17.97 9.23 24.97
C LEU A 209 19.39 9.71 25.28
N GLY A 210 19.70 11.02 25.15
CA GLY A 210 21.06 11.51 25.28
C GLY A 210 21.19 12.93 25.81
N LYS A 211 20.08 13.56 26.22
CA LYS A 211 20.02 14.97 26.64
C LYS A 211 20.62 15.93 25.60
N ILE A 212 20.45 15.60 24.32
CA ILE A 212 20.97 16.36 23.20
C ILE A 212 19.93 17.39 22.75
N GLU A 213 20.28 18.66 22.82
CA GLU A 213 19.52 19.75 22.23
C GLU A 213 19.94 19.94 20.76
N ILE A 214 19.01 19.87 19.83
CA ILE A 214 19.28 20.03 18.41
C ILE A 214 18.17 20.84 17.72
N GLY A 215 18.54 21.75 16.84
CA GLY A 215 17.59 22.52 16.05
C GLY A 215 16.98 21.71 14.91
N VAL A 216 15.70 21.99 14.56
CA VAL A 216 15.03 21.37 13.40
C VAL A 216 15.84 21.60 12.12
N GLY A 217 16.40 22.80 11.91
CA GLY A 217 17.25 23.08 10.74
C GLY A 217 18.46 22.15 10.63
N THR A 218 19.06 21.77 11.77
CA THR A 218 20.17 20.80 11.77
C THR A 218 19.69 19.42 11.36
N LEU A 219 18.53 18.96 11.85
CA LEU A 219 17.94 17.67 11.46
C LEU A 219 17.62 17.63 9.97
N VAL A 220 17.05 18.70 9.41
CA VAL A 220 16.80 18.83 7.97
C VAL A 220 18.10 18.72 7.18
N ALA A 221 19.14 19.52 7.53
CA ALA A 221 20.43 19.47 6.85
C ALA A 221 21.13 18.10 6.95
N ARG A 222 20.92 17.36 8.06
CA ARG A 222 21.43 15.97 8.17
C ARG A 222 20.69 15.01 7.26
N ASN A 223 19.37 15.16 7.13
CA ASN A 223 18.58 14.34 6.22
C ASN A 223 18.97 14.59 4.74
N GLU A 224 19.17 15.84 4.33
CA GLU A 224 19.67 16.20 3.00
C GLU A 224 21.04 15.57 2.68
N ARG A 225 21.93 15.47 3.67
CA ARG A 225 23.21 14.75 3.49
C ARG A 225 23.03 13.25 3.26
N ILE A 226 22.05 12.65 3.93
CA ILE A 226 21.73 11.23 3.75
C ILE A 226 21.19 11.01 2.34
N ASP A 227 20.28 11.89 1.87
CA ASP A 227 19.76 11.84 0.51
C ASP A 227 20.90 11.91 -0.52
N GLY A 228 21.86 12.81 -0.32
CA GLY A 228 23.07 12.88 -1.17
C GLY A 228 23.94 11.61 -1.09
N ALA A 229 24.09 11.02 0.10
CA ALA A 229 24.91 9.83 0.30
C ALA A 229 24.31 8.57 -0.36
N VAL A 230 22.97 8.46 -0.44
CA VAL A 230 22.29 7.31 -1.05
C VAL A 230 22.02 7.51 -2.55
N ALA A 231 22.17 8.72 -3.10
CA ALA A 231 21.85 9.04 -4.49
C ALA A 231 22.56 8.10 -5.49
N GLN A 232 23.86 7.90 -5.31
CA GLN A 232 24.63 6.99 -6.17
C GLN A 232 24.10 5.54 -6.11
N SER A 233 23.72 5.06 -4.93
CA SER A 233 23.17 3.69 -4.78
C SER A 233 21.80 3.56 -5.46
N ILE A 234 21.00 4.62 -5.42
CA ILE A 234 19.70 4.67 -6.12
C ILE A 234 19.92 4.63 -7.64
N ASP A 235 20.88 5.40 -8.16
CA ASP A 235 21.18 5.39 -9.59
C ASP A 235 21.76 4.04 -10.05
N GLN A 236 22.63 3.43 -9.25
CA GLN A 236 23.11 2.07 -9.49
C GLN A 236 21.98 1.05 -9.51
N LEU A 237 20.98 1.18 -8.60
CA LEU A 237 19.81 0.30 -8.59
C LEU A 237 18.97 0.49 -9.86
N LYS A 238 18.73 1.74 -10.30
CA LYS A 238 18.00 2.01 -11.55
C LYS A 238 18.70 1.39 -12.75
N GLU A 239 20.02 1.54 -12.86
CA GLU A 239 20.81 0.93 -13.94
C GLU A 239 20.78 -0.60 -13.85
N TRP A 240 20.90 -1.16 -12.65
CA TRP A 240 20.79 -2.60 -12.45
C TRP A 240 19.42 -3.14 -12.88
N ILE A 241 18.31 -2.44 -12.56
CA ILE A 241 16.97 -2.79 -13.01
C ILE A 241 16.89 -2.81 -14.53
N LYS A 242 17.44 -1.81 -15.21
CA LYS A 242 17.43 -1.74 -16.68
C LYS A 242 18.28 -2.85 -17.33
N GLN A 243 19.38 -3.24 -16.71
CA GLN A 243 20.29 -4.27 -17.23
C GLN A 243 19.79 -5.69 -16.98
N THR A 244 19.35 -5.98 -15.76
CA THR A 244 18.93 -7.32 -15.33
C THR A 244 17.46 -7.62 -15.64
N GLN A 245 16.63 -6.58 -15.73
CA GLN A 245 15.21 -6.65 -16.04
C GLN A 245 14.46 -7.72 -15.19
N PRO A 246 14.55 -7.63 -13.85
CA PRO A 246 13.94 -8.59 -12.95
C PRO A 246 12.41 -8.53 -13.01
N ASN A 247 11.72 -9.52 -12.45
CA ASN A 247 10.26 -9.41 -12.23
C ASN A 247 9.99 -8.30 -11.23
N ILE A 248 9.02 -7.42 -11.53
CA ILE A 248 8.70 -6.22 -10.76
C ILE A 248 7.20 -6.08 -10.57
N ASP A 249 6.80 -5.80 -9.33
CA ASP A 249 5.49 -5.28 -8.98
C ASP A 249 5.53 -3.75 -9.04
N SER A 250 4.55 -3.13 -9.69
CA SER A 250 4.44 -1.67 -9.77
C SER A 250 3.03 -1.20 -9.42
N ASP A 251 2.96 -0.09 -8.70
CA ASP A 251 1.72 0.61 -8.34
C ASP A 251 2.03 2.10 -8.18
N GLU A 252 1.01 2.97 -8.17
CA GLU A 252 1.18 4.39 -7.97
C GLU A 252 0.06 5.00 -7.12
N THR A 253 0.41 6.05 -6.38
CA THR A 253 -0.55 6.75 -5.52
C THR A 253 -0.44 8.26 -5.70
N PRO A 254 -1.56 9.01 -5.66
CA PRO A 254 -1.48 10.47 -5.66
C PRO A 254 -0.75 10.95 -4.39
N TRP A 255 0.18 11.86 -4.59
CA TRP A 255 0.99 12.51 -3.57
C TRP A 255 0.78 14.01 -3.63
N VAL A 256 0.43 14.66 -2.52
CA VAL A 256 0.18 16.10 -2.51
C VAL A 256 1.35 16.79 -1.81
N VAL A 257 2.06 17.66 -2.53
CA VAL A 257 3.16 18.48 -2.02
C VAL A 257 2.77 19.95 -2.11
N LYS A 258 2.65 20.63 -0.96
CA LYS A 258 2.27 22.07 -0.89
C LYS A 258 1.02 22.41 -1.70
N GLY A 259 0.02 21.53 -1.73
CA GLY A 259 -1.23 21.70 -2.49
C GLY A 259 -1.16 21.28 -3.96
N VAL A 260 0.01 20.98 -4.50
CA VAL A 260 0.18 20.45 -5.85
C VAL A 260 0.03 18.94 -5.83
N LYS A 261 -0.79 18.40 -6.75
CA LYS A 261 -0.98 16.95 -6.88
C LYS A 261 0.14 16.37 -7.73
N GLU A 262 0.96 15.58 -7.12
CA GLU A 262 1.99 14.75 -7.72
C GLU A 262 1.66 13.25 -7.58
N TRP A 263 2.54 12.39 -8.02
CA TRP A 263 2.40 10.95 -7.97
C TRP A 263 3.63 10.30 -7.37
N LEU A 264 3.41 9.31 -6.53
CA LEU A 264 4.47 8.44 -6.03
C LEU A 264 4.29 7.06 -6.64
N TRP A 265 5.27 6.66 -7.43
CA TRP A 265 5.37 5.34 -8.04
C TRP A 265 6.22 4.44 -7.17
N ILE A 266 5.93 3.15 -7.21
CA ILE A 266 6.75 2.10 -6.60
C ILE A 266 7.12 1.06 -7.66
N PHE A 267 8.36 0.61 -7.62
CA PHE A 267 8.88 -0.52 -8.35
C PHE A 267 9.53 -1.44 -7.32
N ALA A 268 8.98 -2.62 -7.11
CA ALA A 268 9.42 -3.50 -6.03
C ALA A 268 9.43 -4.97 -6.45
N ASN A 269 10.31 -5.73 -5.82
CA ASN A 269 10.26 -7.18 -5.75
C ASN A 269 10.69 -7.64 -4.35
N THR A 270 11.05 -8.90 -4.17
CA THR A 270 11.52 -9.42 -2.86
C THR A 270 12.83 -8.81 -2.39
N ASP A 271 13.65 -8.28 -3.29
CA ASP A 271 15.01 -7.82 -3.02
C ASP A 271 15.11 -6.31 -2.82
N PHE A 272 14.24 -5.54 -3.44
CA PHE A 272 14.26 -4.08 -3.36
C PHE A 272 12.88 -3.43 -3.45
N ALA A 273 12.83 -2.16 -3.05
CA ALA A 273 11.70 -1.26 -3.26
C ALA A 273 12.24 0.12 -3.67
N LEU A 274 11.99 0.52 -4.91
CA LEU A 274 12.37 1.82 -5.47
C LEU A 274 11.15 2.72 -5.56
N PHE A 275 11.16 3.83 -4.82
CA PHE A 275 10.16 4.88 -4.92
C PHE A 275 10.60 5.93 -5.94
N HIS A 276 9.65 6.38 -6.77
CA HIS A 276 9.87 7.42 -7.76
C HIS A 276 8.77 8.48 -7.64
N ALA A 277 9.15 9.70 -7.27
CA ALA A 277 8.26 10.85 -7.25
C ALA A 277 8.16 11.44 -8.66
N ALA A 278 6.94 11.72 -9.11
CA ALA A 278 6.68 12.17 -10.47
C ALA A 278 5.52 13.18 -10.52
N ASP A 279 5.56 14.08 -11.49
CA ASP A 279 4.51 15.08 -11.70
C ASP A 279 3.27 14.45 -12.35
N THR A 280 3.44 13.32 -13.00
CA THR A 280 2.39 12.70 -13.83
C THR A 280 2.13 11.24 -13.45
N ARG A 281 0.97 10.75 -13.88
CA ARG A 281 0.60 9.33 -13.87
C ARG A 281 0.73 8.73 -15.28
N SER A 282 1.70 9.17 -16.04
CA SER A 282 1.86 8.78 -17.43
C SER A 282 2.78 7.57 -17.60
N ARG A 283 2.75 6.96 -18.79
CA ARG A 283 3.68 5.88 -19.15
C ARG A 283 5.14 6.32 -19.16
N ALA A 284 5.39 7.61 -19.41
CA ALA A 284 6.75 8.15 -19.41
C ALA A 284 7.48 7.89 -18.08
N GLU A 285 6.74 7.80 -16.96
CA GLU A 285 7.33 7.47 -15.66
C GLU A 285 7.83 6.02 -15.61
N LEU A 286 7.08 5.07 -16.19
CA LEU A 286 7.53 3.69 -16.35
C LEU A 286 8.78 3.63 -17.22
N GLU A 287 8.76 4.32 -18.37
CA GLU A 287 9.87 4.37 -19.33
C GLU A 287 11.14 4.98 -18.72
N SER A 288 11.00 5.96 -17.84
CA SER A 288 12.13 6.61 -17.16
C SER A 288 12.91 5.64 -16.27
N ILE A 289 12.21 4.72 -15.61
CA ILE A 289 12.80 3.74 -14.68
C ILE A 289 13.13 2.42 -15.37
N LEU A 290 12.21 1.88 -16.18
CA LEU A 290 12.32 0.54 -16.77
C LEU A 290 12.90 0.56 -18.19
N GLY A 291 13.01 1.73 -18.82
CA GLY A 291 13.38 1.88 -20.23
C GLY A 291 12.17 1.81 -21.16
N SER A 292 12.42 2.00 -22.46
CA SER A 292 11.35 2.00 -23.49
C SER A 292 10.74 0.62 -23.76
N CYS A 293 11.47 -0.44 -23.42
CA CYS A 293 11.03 -1.84 -23.55
C CYS A 293 11.59 -2.64 -22.36
N TYR A 294 10.77 -3.53 -21.79
CA TYR A 294 11.14 -4.32 -20.62
C TYR A 294 10.95 -5.82 -20.90
N GLN A 295 11.97 -6.63 -20.62
CA GLN A 295 11.98 -8.08 -20.88
C GLN A 295 11.62 -8.91 -19.65
N GLY A 296 11.54 -8.32 -18.47
CA GLY A 296 11.03 -8.96 -17.26
C GLY A 296 9.49 -9.03 -17.24
N VAL A 297 8.95 -9.60 -16.18
CA VAL A 297 7.48 -9.60 -15.93
C VAL A 297 7.10 -8.38 -15.12
N LEU A 298 6.08 -7.66 -15.58
CA LEU A 298 5.52 -6.51 -14.86
C LEU A 298 4.16 -6.89 -14.25
N SER A 299 4.10 -6.93 -12.92
CA SER A 299 2.86 -7.11 -12.17
C SER A 299 2.26 -5.75 -11.83
N SER A 300 0.98 -5.51 -12.20
CA SER A 300 0.33 -4.22 -11.97
C SER A 300 -1.20 -4.36 -11.94
N ASP A 301 -1.91 -3.26 -11.66
CA ASP A 301 -3.35 -3.16 -11.94
C ASP A 301 -3.63 -3.05 -13.46
N ASP A 302 -4.90 -2.86 -13.86
CA ASP A 302 -5.30 -2.70 -15.27
C ASP A 302 -5.37 -1.22 -15.70
N TYR A 303 -4.51 -0.36 -15.13
CA TYR A 303 -4.45 1.05 -15.53
C TYR A 303 -3.83 1.23 -16.92
N SER A 304 -4.25 2.27 -17.63
CA SER A 304 -3.88 2.51 -19.03
C SER A 304 -2.39 2.73 -19.28
N ALA A 305 -1.64 3.27 -18.32
CA ALA A 305 -0.19 3.44 -18.44
C ALA A 305 0.51 2.10 -18.63
N TYR A 306 0.14 1.09 -17.85
CA TYR A 306 0.68 -0.27 -17.95
C TYR A 306 0.25 -1.00 -19.22
N ASN A 307 -1.02 -0.79 -19.66
CA ASN A 307 -1.60 -1.48 -20.80
C ASN A 307 -0.94 -1.19 -22.15
N GLY A 308 -0.28 -0.06 -22.29
CA GLY A 308 0.38 0.32 -23.53
C GLY A 308 1.90 0.37 -23.42
N TYR A 309 2.48 -0.05 -22.30
CA TYR A 309 3.91 -0.13 -22.12
C TYR A 309 4.48 -1.36 -22.85
N ALA A 310 5.62 -1.18 -23.52
CA ALA A 310 6.28 -2.27 -24.22
C ALA A 310 7.02 -3.19 -23.24
N VAL A 311 6.32 -4.19 -22.74
CA VAL A 311 6.85 -5.21 -21.85
C VAL A 311 6.59 -6.60 -22.43
N LYS A 312 7.54 -7.52 -22.23
CA LYS A 312 7.44 -8.89 -22.75
C LYS A 312 6.23 -9.61 -22.15
N ASP A 313 6.10 -9.61 -20.86
CA ASP A 313 5.05 -10.30 -20.12
C ASP A 313 4.49 -9.45 -18.98
N GLN A 314 3.18 -9.62 -18.71
CA GLN A 314 2.48 -8.92 -17.63
C GLN A 314 1.68 -9.90 -16.79
N GLN A 315 1.64 -9.68 -15.48
CA GLN A 315 0.63 -10.23 -14.58
C GLN A 315 -0.29 -9.11 -14.12
N LYS A 316 -1.57 -9.15 -14.46
CA LYS A 316 -2.55 -8.20 -13.94
C LYS A 316 -3.09 -8.65 -12.60
N CYS A 317 -3.22 -7.73 -11.67
CA CYS A 317 -3.63 -8.00 -10.31
C CYS A 317 -5.06 -8.56 -10.22
N LEU A 318 -5.20 -9.83 -9.88
CA LEU A 318 -6.51 -10.47 -9.67
C LEU A 318 -7.27 -9.90 -8.45
N ALA A 319 -6.57 -9.35 -7.46
CA ALA A 319 -7.22 -8.69 -6.33
C ALA A 319 -8.00 -7.44 -6.77
N HIS A 320 -7.45 -6.65 -7.72
CA HIS A 320 -8.16 -5.53 -8.35
C HIS A 320 -9.33 -6.02 -9.19
N LEU A 321 -9.14 -7.05 -10.00
CA LEU A 321 -10.21 -7.65 -10.79
C LEU A 321 -11.37 -8.13 -9.90
N ARG A 322 -11.06 -8.79 -8.79
CA ARG A 322 -12.04 -9.21 -7.78
C ARG A 322 -12.85 -8.03 -7.24
N ARG A 323 -12.19 -6.89 -6.95
CA ARG A 323 -12.87 -5.65 -6.51
C ARG A 323 -13.81 -5.12 -7.60
N HIS A 324 -13.42 -5.18 -8.86
CA HIS A 324 -14.30 -4.80 -9.99
C HIS A 324 -15.56 -5.67 -10.07
N PHE A 325 -15.45 -6.99 -9.91
CA PHE A 325 -16.62 -7.87 -9.89
C PHE A 325 -17.49 -7.68 -8.64
N LYS A 326 -16.92 -7.39 -7.48
CA LYS A 326 -17.67 -6.98 -6.28
C LYS A 326 -18.44 -5.68 -6.49
N LYS A 327 -17.85 -4.72 -7.21
CA LYS A 327 -18.55 -3.51 -7.64
C LYS A 327 -19.67 -3.83 -8.60
N LEU A 328 -19.42 -4.71 -9.58
CA LEU A 328 -20.41 -5.11 -10.58
C LEU A 328 -21.70 -5.68 -9.97
N ILE A 329 -21.60 -6.51 -8.93
CA ILE A 329 -22.75 -7.08 -8.21
C ILE A 329 -23.67 -5.98 -7.65
N LYS A 330 -23.12 -4.82 -7.30
CA LYS A 330 -23.86 -3.68 -6.72
C LYS A 330 -24.46 -2.77 -7.80
N LEU A 331 -24.06 -2.91 -9.06
CA LEU A 331 -24.55 -2.08 -10.15
C LEU A 331 -25.84 -2.64 -10.74
N PRO A 332 -26.81 -1.80 -11.10
CA PRO A 332 -28.00 -2.23 -11.80
C PRO A 332 -27.61 -2.78 -13.18
N GLY A 333 -28.23 -3.87 -13.59
CA GLY A 333 -28.03 -4.50 -14.88
C GLY A 333 -28.42 -5.97 -14.85
N LEU A 334 -28.93 -6.44 -16.00
CA LEU A 334 -29.30 -7.83 -16.16
C LEU A 334 -28.05 -8.71 -15.99
N ASN A 335 -28.16 -9.74 -15.19
CA ASN A 335 -27.10 -10.74 -14.92
C ASN A 335 -25.84 -10.21 -14.17
N ASN A 336 -25.75 -8.93 -13.80
CA ASN A 336 -24.58 -8.38 -13.10
C ASN A 336 -24.25 -9.13 -11.81
N GLN A 337 -25.28 -9.50 -11.05
CA GLN A 337 -25.11 -10.23 -9.79
C GLN A 337 -24.56 -11.64 -10.03
N GLU A 338 -25.12 -12.34 -11.00
CA GLU A 338 -24.73 -13.72 -11.34
C GLU A 338 -23.32 -13.78 -11.94
N ILE A 339 -23.04 -12.90 -12.91
CA ILE A 339 -21.71 -12.75 -13.52
C ILE A 339 -20.68 -12.42 -12.42
N GLY A 340 -20.97 -11.41 -11.57
CA GLY A 340 -20.07 -11.01 -10.51
C GLY A 340 -19.77 -12.13 -9.54
N ALA A 341 -20.77 -12.87 -9.07
CA ALA A 341 -20.61 -14.00 -8.16
C ALA A 341 -19.77 -15.13 -8.80
N LYS A 342 -20.04 -15.45 -10.07
CA LYS A 342 -19.31 -16.51 -10.79
C LYS A 342 -17.84 -16.20 -10.96
N PHE A 343 -17.49 -14.98 -11.38
CA PHE A 343 -16.10 -14.58 -11.59
C PHE A 343 -15.34 -14.36 -10.28
N ILE A 344 -16.00 -13.90 -9.21
CA ILE A 344 -15.40 -13.86 -7.86
C ILE A 344 -15.04 -15.29 -7.41
N SER A 345 -15.93 -16.26 -7.61
CA SER A 345 -15.66 -17.66 -7.28
C SER A 345 -14.45 -18.22 -8.02
N LEU A 346 -14.30 -17.92 -9.34
CA LEU A 346 -13.13 -18.33 -10.11
C LEU A 346 -11.84 -17.68 -9.60
N ILE A 347 -11.86 -16.38 -9.32
CA ILE A 347 -10.69 -15.67 -8.79
C ILE A 347 -10.30 -16.23 -7.40
N ASP A 348 -11.29 -16.51 -6.54
CA ASP A 348 -11.04 -17.08 -5.21
C ASP A 348 -10.49 -18.50 -5.29
N GLU A 349 -10.91 -19.31 -6.28
CA GLU A 349 -10.33 -20.61 -6.59
C GLU A 349 -8.86 -20.47 -7.03
N GLY A 350 -8.55 -19.49 -7.90
CA GLY A 350 -7.19 -19.18 -8.30
C GLY A 350 -6.29 -18.82 -7.12
N PHE A 351 -6.73 -17.91 -6.25
CA PHE A 351 -5.98 -17.56 -5.04
C PHE A 351 -5.79 -18.72 -4.08
N LYS A 352 -6.82 -19.55 -3.89
CA LYS A 352 -6.75 -20.71 -2.99
C LYS A 352 -5.69 -21.71 -3.46
N ASN A 353 -5.70 -22.08 -4.74
CA ASN A 353 -4.76 -23.06 -5.27
C ASN A 353 -3.34 -22.49 -5.37
N TYR A 354 -3.17 -21.22 -5.68
CA TYR A 354 -1.88 -20.56 -5.61
C TYR A 354 -1.31 -20.56 -4.16
N ALA A 355 -2.15 -20.24 -3.18
CA ALA A 355 -1.73 -20.30 -1.76
C ALA A 355 -1.36 -21.73 -1.33
N LEU A 356 -2.06 -22.75 -1.81
CA LEU A 356 -1.71 -24.15 -1.57
C LEU A 356 -0.35 -24.49 -2.19
N PHE A 357 -0.11 -24.10 -3.44
CA PHE A 357 1.19 -24.27 -4.09
C PHE A 357 2.32 -23.59 -3.31
N GLN A 358 2.12 -22.35 -2.83
CA GLN A 358 3.12 -21.65 -2.01
C GLN A 358 3.44 -22.38 -0.69
N GLN A 359 2.49 -23.12 -0.13
CA GLN A 359 2.69 -23.90 1.09
C GLN A 359 3.36 -25.25 0.83
N THR A 360 2.95 -25.94 -0.23
CA THR A 360 3.38 -27.31 -0.53
C THR A 360 4.59 -27.39 -1.44
N GLN A 361 4.81 -26.35 -2.26
CA GLN A 361 5.82 -26.30 -3.35
C GLN A 361 5.64 -27.46 -4.35
N ASN A 362 4.44 -28.06 -4.43
CA ASN A 362 4.13 -29.17 -5.32
C ASN A 362 3.72 -28.66 -6.71
N LEU A 363 4.69 -28.56 -7.61
CA LEU A 363 4.49 -28.05 -8.95
C LEU A 363 3.57 -28.94 -9.79
N ASP A 364 3.69 -30.28 -9.67
CA ASP A 364 2.88 -31.22 -10.45
C ASP A 364 1.40 -31.11 -10.13
N GLU A 365 1.06 -31.00 -8.86
CA GLU A 365 -0.31 -30.77 -8.40
C GLU A 365 -0.86 -29.44 -8.90
N PHE A 366 -0.04 -28.39 -8.84
CA PHE A 366 -0.42 -27.05 -9.35
C PHE A 366 -0.67 -27.11 -10.86
N LEU A 367 0.21 -27.69 -11.65
CA LEU A 367 0.07 -27.81 -13.11
C LEU A 367 -1.13 -28.70 -13.50
N SER A 368 -1.39 -29.79 -12.77
CA SER A 368 -2.58 -30.60 -12.97
C SER A 368 -3.86 -29.78 -12.79
N TRP A 369 -3.95 -29.02 -11.68
CA TRP A 369 -5.07 -28.13 -11.44
C TRP A 369 -5.19 -27.05 -12.53
N THR A 370 -4.10 -26.40 -12.96
CA THR A 370 -4.15 -25.34 -13.98
C THR A 370 -4.65 -25.86 -15.32
N SER A 371 -4.37 -27.12 -15.67
CA SER A 371 -4.83 -27.75 -16.91
C SER A 371 -6.36 -27.87 -16.98
N GLU A 372 -7.03 -28.06 -15.83
CA GLU A 372 -8.49 -28.10 -15.71
C GLU A 372 -9.09 -26.69 -15.54
N PHE A 373 -8.38 -25.81 -14.84
CA PHE A 373 -8.86 -24.47 -14.50
C PHE A 373 -8.90 -23.53 -15.72
N LYS A 374 -7.91 -23.56 -16.59
CA LYS A 374 -7.86 -22.69 -17.79
C LYS A 374 -9.08 -22.88 -18.71
N PRO A 375 -9.45 -24.09 -19.14
CA PRO A 375 -10.66 -24.30 -19.94
C PRO A 375 -11.94 -23.87 -19.21
N LYS A 376 -12.00 -24.03 -17.89
CA LYS A 376 -13.12 -23.57 -17.05
C LYS A 376 -13.28 -22.05 -17.08
N VAL A 377 -12.19 -21.30 -17.03
CA VAL A 377 -12.22 -19.84 -17.15
C VAL A 377 -12.67 -19.41 -18.53
N GLU A 378 -12.10 -19.99 -19.59
CA GLU A 378 -12.43 -19.69 -20.99
C GLU A 378 -13.90 -19.97 -21.30
N SER A 379 -14.39 -21.15 -20.92
CA SER A 379 -15.80 -21.53 -21.12
C SER A 379 -16.74 -20.61 -20.35
N THR A 380 -16.35 -20.19 -19.15
CA THR A 380 -17.16 -19.25 -18.37
C THR A 380 -17.21 -17.87 -19.02
N ILE A 381 -16.09 -17.35 -19.52
CA ILE A 381 -16.07 -16.07 -20.26
C ILE A 381 -16.96 -16.19 -21.50
N HIS A 382 -16.81 -17.26 -22.29
CA HIS A 382 -17.58 -17.46 -23.50
C HIS A 382 -19.09 -17.56 -23.25
N SER A 383 -19.50 -18.23 -22.18
CA SER A 383 -20.93 -18.41 -21.84
C SER A 383 -21.64 -17.10 -21.45
N TRP A 384 -20.88 -16.11 -20.94
CA TRP A 384 -21.44 -14.86 -20.44
C TRP A 384 -21.23 -13.64 -21.33
N ILE A 385 -20.20 -13.64 -22.20
CA ILE A 385 -19.77 -12.44 -22.93
C ILE A 385 -20.85 -11.89 -23.87
N GLU A 386 -21.62 -12.76 -24.50
CA GLU A 386 -22.70 -12.38 -25.43
C GLU A 386 -23.94 -11.83 -24.69
N ARG A 387 -24.11 -12.20 -23.41
CA ARG A 387 -25.24 -11.81 -22.58
C ARG A 387 -24.90 -10.64 -21.64
N ALA A 388 -23.65 -10.23 -21.61
CA ALA A 388 -23.15 -9.18 -20.72
C ALA A 388 -23.19 -7.81 -21.40
N GLY A 389 -24.01 -6.90 -20.90
CA GLY A 389 -24.03 -5.48 -21.30
C GLY A 389 -23.22 -4.58 -20.38
N GLY A 390 -23.08 -3.30 -20.75
CA GLY A 390 -22.53 -2.25 -19.89
C GLY A 390 -21.17 -2.57 -19.26
N GLU A 391 -21.05 -2.44 -17.95
CA GLU A 391 -19.79 -2.67 -17.22
C GLU A 391 -19.38 -4.15 -17.20
N ALA A 392 -20.33 -5.08 -17.09
CA ALA A 392 -20.04 -6.51 -17.18
C ALA A 392 -19.39 -6.87 -18.52
N GLY A 393 -19.94 -6.37 -19.63
CA GLY A 393 -19.38 -6.60 -20.96
C GLY A 393 -17.97 -6.02 -21.13
N LYS A 394 -17.66 -4.88 -20.50
CA LYS A 394 -16.29 -4.31 -20.50
C LYS A 394 -15.30 -5.22 -19.77
N LEU A 395 -15.67 -5.70 -18.58
CA LEU A 395 -14.83 -6.61 -17.80
C LEU A 395 -14.58 -7.92 -18.52
N LEU A 396 -15.62 -8.55 -19.08
CA LEU A 396 -15.48 -9.80 -19.79
C LEU A 396 -14.66 -9.66 -21.08
N ARG A 397 -14.80 -8.55 -21.81
CA ARG A 397 -13.92 -8.25 -22.96
C ARG A 397 -12.47 -8.05 -22.53
N SER A 398 -12.20 -7.37 -21.41
CA SER A 398 -10.84 -7.25 -20.87
C SER A 398 -10.26 -8.62 -20.52
N LEU A 399 -11.03 -9.48 -19.84
CA LEU A 399 -10.61 -10.84 -19.51
C LEU A 399 -10.30 -11.68 -20.75
N ARG A 400 -11.15 -11.61 -21.79
CA ARG A 400 -10.93 -12.32 -23.05
C ARG A 400 -9.69 -11.80 -23.79
N ASN A 401 -9.61 -10.49 -23.98
CA ASN A 401 -8.59 -9.87 -24.83
C ASN A 401 -7.20 -9.87 -24.17
N LYS A 402 -7.15 -9.92 -22.85
CA LYS A 402 -5.92 -9.92 -22.05
C LYS A 402 -5.78 -11.18 -21.20
N ALA A 403 -6.35 -12.30 -21.66
CA ALA A 403 -6.39 -13.55 -20.90
C ALA A 403 -5.01 -13.98 -20.40
N ARG A 404 -3.99 -13.92 -21.30
CA ARG A 404 -2.60 -14.22 -20.92
C ARG A 404 -2.06 -13.33 -19.80
N GLN A 405 -2.45 -12.07 -19.73
CA GLN A 405 -1.99 -11.13 -18.70
C GLN A 405 -2.74 -11.30 -17.36
N TRP A 406 -4.03 -11.66 -17.40
CA TRP A 406 -4.80 -11.90 -16.19
C TRP A 406 -4.45 -13.22 -15.50
N TRP A 407 -4.08 -14.22 -16.30
CA TRP A 407 -3.84 -15.59 -15.84
C TRP A 407 -2.39 -16.05 -16.06
N TYR A 408 -1.45 -15.12 -16.16
CA TYR A 408 -0.04 -15.42 -16.42
C TYR A 408 0.58 -16.35 -15.37
N PHE A 409 0.24 -16.16 -14.11
CA PHE A 409 0.70 -16.98 -12.98
C PHE A 409 0.35 -18.48 -13.12
N LEU A 410 -0.65 -18.85 -13.93
CA LEU A 410 -1.02 -20.25 -14.14
C LEU A 410 0.04 -21.05 -14.92
N ASP A 411 0.81 -20.36 -15.75
CA ASP A 411 1.96 -20.92 -16.47
C ASP A 411 3.30 -20.59 -15.79
N HIS A 412 3.29 -19.59 -14.89
CA HIS A 412 4.44 -19.01 -14.24
C HIS A 412 4.19 -18.88 -12.73
N PRO A 413 4.22 -20.03 -12.00
CA PRO A 413 3.88 -20.04 -10.57
C PRO A 413 4.86 -19.28 -9.66
N GLU A 414 6.02 -18.88 -10.20
CA GLU A 414 6.95 -17.96 -9.55
C GLU A 414 6.44 -16.51 -9.49
N ILE A 415 5.43 -16.17 -10.31
CA ILE A 415 4.82 -14.83 -10.35
C ILE A 415 3.51 -14.85 -9.56
N PRO A 416 3.37 -14.01 -8.51
CA PRO A 416 2.12 -13.90 -7.76
C PRO A 416 0.94 -13.43 -8.63
N PRO A 417 -0.30 -13.90 -8.35
CA PRO A 417 -1.50 -13.47 -9.08
C PRO A 417 -1.95 -12.05 -8.74
N ASP A 418 -1.24 -11.36 -7.84
CA ASP A 418 -1.55 -9.99 -7.42
C ASP A 418 -0.28 -9.13 -7.32
N ASN A 419 -0.43 -7.82 -7.16
CA ASN A 419 0.65 -6.87 -6.89
C ASN A 419 0.61 -6.36 -5.45
N ASN A 420 0.21 -7.19 -4.50
CA ASN A 420 0.06 -6.81 -3.09
C ASN A 420 1.39 -6.34 -2.45
N LEU A 421 2.54 -6.76 -2.98
CA LEU A 421 3.84 -6.29 -2.52
C LEU A 421 3.97 -4.78 -2.74
N ALA A 422 3.74 -4.31 -3.97
CA ALA A 422 3.76 -2.89 -4.29
C ALA A 422 2.72 -2.10 -3.47
N GLU A 423 1.46 -2.61 -3.36
CA GLU A 423 0.42 -1.97 -2.57
C GLU A 423 0.82 -1.82 -1.08
N ARG A 424 1.42 -2.85 -0.46
CA ARG A 424 1.88 -2.80 0.94
C ARG A 424 3.00 -1.81 1.12
N THR A 425 3.98 -1.84 0.24
CA THR A 425 5.14 -0.94 0.29
C THR A 425 4.72 0.53 0.12
N LEU A 426 3.77 0.82 -0.78
CA LEU A 426 3.19 2.16 -0.90
C LEU A 426 2.44 2.63 0.35
N ARG A 427 1.86 1.73 1.15
CA ARG A 427 1.18 2.12 2.40
C ARG A 427 2.14 2.71 3.41
N GLU A 428 3.36 2.21 3.49
CA GLU A 428 4.39 2.72 4.38
C GLU A 428 4.75 4.17 4.06
N SER A 429 4.77 4.56 2.77
CA SER A 429 5.05 5.93 2.36
C SER A 429 3.92 6.94 2.65
N ARG A 430 2.66 6.47 2.82
CA ARG A 430 1.50 7.35 2.99
C ARG A 430 1.45 8.10 4.32
N HIS A 431 2.17 7.64 5.34
CA HIS A 431 2.21 8.32 6.65
C HIS A 431 2.90 9.68 6.60
N LYS A 432 3.74 9.96 5.59
CA LYS A 432 4.37 11.27 5.37
C LYS A 432 3.41 12.36 4.81
N LYS A 433 2.18 12.03 4.45
CA LYS A 433 1.23 12.98 3.84
C LYS A 433 0.62 14.02 4.79
N LYS A 434 0.92 14.00 6.08
CA LYS A 434 0.26 14.85 7.07
C LYS A 434 1.13 15.98 7.64
N ASN A 435 2.35 16.14 7.15
CA ASN A 435 3.24 17.22 7.61
C ASN A 435 3.53 18.22 6.51
#